data_f93f6042f1e7e542144def32aab3c782
#
_entry.id   f93f6042f1e7e542144def32aab3c782
#
_cell.length_a   1.000
_cell.length_b   1.000
_cell.length_c   1.000
_cell.angle_alpha   90.00
_cell.angle_beta   90.00
_cell.angle_gamma   90.00
#
_symmetry.space_group_name_H-M   'P 1'
#
loop_
_entity.id
_entity.type
_entity.pdbx_description
1 polymer ?
#
loop_
_entity_poly.entity_id
_entity_poly.type
_entity_poly.pdbx_seq_one_letter_code
_entity_poly.pdbx_strand_id
1 'polypeptide(L)'
;MYDSIISTDMTQLFLKTKTAGYYMTLNANQALYSQLFSNAAWVKTNITLTATQTDPSAGTEAFTLTATAGNATMLQSIALTGALNRTFSIYLKRKTGTGDISITVDGVTYSVETTTGAWARFDTTLTASGTVTAGVKIATSGDEVYAAWAQLEDGLATTYATNTANRYTVTQITDADYPSNTTRGCAFLDGRFFVMNVAGEIYQSALENAASWAALEFIGTQIEPDQGVYLAKHNNYLAAFKQYSTEFFYDAANATGSILSPVQNAAFSNADW
;
A
#
# COMPACT_ATOMS: atom_id res chain seq x y z
N MET A 1 11.33 -10.34 -17.70
CA MET A 1 11.67 -10.84 -16.35
C MET A 1 11.65 -9.65 -15.43
N TYR A 2 11.03 -9.79 -14.27
CA TYR A 2 10.98 -8.74 -13.24
C TYR A 2 11.95 -9.08 -12.13
N ASP A 3 12.69 -8.08 -11.67
CA ASP A 3 13.41 -8.15 -10.41
C ASP A 3 12.63 -7.35 -9.36
N SER A 4 12.69 -7.75 -8.09
CA SER A 4 11.93 -7.13 -7.02
C SER A 4 12.72 -7.03 -5.73
N ILE A 5 12.46 -5.99 -4.96
CA ILE A 5 12.98 -5.80 -3.61
C ILE A 5 11.93 -5.08 -2.76
N ILE A 6 11.85 -5.39 -1.48
CA ILE A 6 10.94 -4.74 -0.54
C ILE A 6 11.73 -3.80 0.39
N SER A 7 11.13 -2.67 0.79
CA SER A 7 11.67 -1.79 1.81
C SER A 7 11.73 -2.46 3.18
N THR A 8 12.61 -2.00 4.06
CA THR A 8 12.79 -2.61 5.40
C THR A 8 11.53 -2.55 6.25
N ASP A 9 10.75 -1.48 6.12
CA ASP A 9 9.47 -1.29 6.81
C ASP A 9 8.30 -2.03 6.13
N MET A 10 8.56 -2.74 5.01
CA MET A 10 7.60 -3.47 4.20
C MET A 10 6.45 -2.62 3.63
N THR A 11 6.60 -1.29 3.58
CA THR A 11 5.57 -0.39 3.04
C THR A 11 5.61 -0.29 1.53
N GLN A 12 6.77 -0.48 0.92
CA GLN A 12 6.97 -0.41 -0.52
C GLN A 12 7.61 -1.68 -1.08
N LEU A 13 7.06 -2.21 -2.14
CA LEU A 13 7.69 -3.21 -2.99
C LEU A 13 8.10 -2.54 -4.30
N PHE A 14 9.39 -2.53 -4.58
CA PHE A 14 9.94 -2.06 -5.84
C PHE A 14 10.05 -3.23 -6.83
N LEU A 15 9.61 -3.00 -8.04
CA LEU A 15 9.63 -3.94 -9.14
C LEU A 15 10.28 -3.27 -10.34
N LYS A 16 11.09 -3.99 -11.08
CA LYS A 16 11.67 -3.42 -12.31
C LYS A 16 11.78 -4.42 -13.45
N THR A 17 11.76 -3.87 -14.64
CA THR A 17 12.16 -4.52 -15.90
C THR A 17 13.45 -3.86 -16.40
N LYS A 18 13.92 -4.25 -17.59
CA LYS A 18 15.06 -3.59 -18.23
C LYS A 18 14.80 -2.10 -18.54
N THR A 19 13.55 -1.73 -18.79
CA THR A 19 13.19 -0.40 -19.33
C THR A 19 12.25 0.41 -18.46
N ALA A 20 11.74 -0.16 -17.37
CA ALA A 20 10.78 0.53 -16.51
C ALA A 20 10.88 0.05 -15.06
N GLY A 21 10.67 0.97 -14.13
CA GLY A 21 10.49 0.71 -12.72
C GLY A 21 9.01 0.83 -12.33
N TYR A 22 8.64 0.11 -11.30
CA TYR A 22 7.32 0.16 -10.68
C TYR A 22 7.49 0.09 -9.17
N TYR A 23 6.57 0.69 -8.46
CA TYR A 23 6.47 0.49 -7.02
C TYR A 23 5.04 0.09 -6.65
N MET A 24 4.92 -0.67 -5.59
CA MET A 24 3.65 -1.11 -5.07
C MET A 24 3.50 -0.59 -3.64
N THR A 25 2.41 0.10 -3.38
CA THR A 25 2.05 0.60 -2.07
C THR A 25 0.78 -0.07 -1.57
N LEU A 26 0.67 -0.21 -0.26
CA LEU A 26 -0.59 -0.59 0.36
C LEU A 26 -1.59 0.55 0.19
N ASN A 27 -2.81 0.23 -0.23
CA ASN A 27 -3.86 1.24 -0.26
C ASN A 27 -4.16 1.72 1.17
N ALA A 28 -4.31 3.02 1.35
CA ALA A 28 -4.68 3.60 2.64
C ALA A 28 -5.97 2.98 3.17
N ASN A 29 -6.97 2.80 2.32
CA ASN A 29 -8.18 2.07 2.64
C ASN A 29 -8.02 0.58 2.31
N GLN A 30 -8.02 -0.28 3.31
CA GLN A 30 -7.88 -1.73 3.18
C GLN A 30 -9.23 -2.44 3.00
N ALA A 31 -10.36 -1.77 3.23
CA ALA A 31 -11.69 -2.29 2.91
C ALA A 31 -11.89 -2.29 1.39
N LEU A 32 -12.04 -3.48 0.80
CA LEU A 32 -12.26 -3.63 -0.64
C LEU A 32 -13.68 -3.21 -1.02
N TYR A 33 -13.86 -2.71 -2.23
CA TYR A 33 -15.17 -2.26 -2.72
C TYR A 33 -15.85 -1.32 -1.74
N SER A 34 -15.11 -0.34 -1.26
CA SER A 34 -15.48 0.54 -0.15
C SER A 34 -16.72 1.40 -0.41
N GLN A 35 -17.13 1.51 -1.67
CA GLN A 35 -18.35 2.18 -2.15
C GLN A 35 -19.36 1.21 -2.77
N LEU A 36 -19.05 -0.08 -2.91
CA LEU A 36 -19.90 -1.04 -3.59
C LEU A 36 -20.32 -2.19 -2.65
N PHE A 37 -21.22 -1.92 -1.72
CA PHE A 37 -21.68 -2.88 -0.71
C PHE A 37 -22.45 -4.06 -1.31
N SER A 38 -22.92 -3.97 -2.55
CA SER A 38 -23.49 -5.12 -3.29
C SER A 38 -22.46 -6.18 -3.65
N ASN A 39 -21.16 -5.85 -3.67
CA ASN A 39 -20.11 -6.82 -3.95
C ASN A 39 -20.09 -7.97 -2.92
N ALA A 40 -19.72 -9.17 -3.36
CA ALA A 40 -19.66 -10.37 -2.52
C ALA A 40 -18.63 -10.30 -1.39
N ALA A 41 -17.63 -9.41 -1.48
CA ALA A 41 -16.67 -9.14 -0.41
C ALA A 41 -17.36 -8.65 0.89
N TRP A 42 -18.52 -8.00 0.76
CA TRP A 42 -19.38 -7.64 1.87
C TRP A 42 -20.40 -8.74 2.10
N VAL A 43 -20.25 -9.49 3.16
CA VAL A 43 -21.17 -10.56 3.58
C VAL A 43 -22.37 -9.92 4.29
N LYS A 44 -23.57 -10.14 3.75
CA LYS A 44 -24.84 -9.65 4.30
C LYS A 44 -25.57 -10.79 5.00
N THR A 45 -25.87 -10.62 6.28
CA THR A 45 -26.71 -11.53 7.05
C THR A 45 -27.97 -10.79 7.50
N ASN A 46 -29.12 -11.22 7.05
CA ASN A 46 -30.41 -10.57 7.31
C ASN A 46 -30.45 -9.09 6.87
N ILE A 47 -29.72 -8.72 5.84
CA ILE A 47 -29.75 -7.40 5.22
C ILE A 47 -30.13 -7.50 3.76
N THR A 48 -31.07 -6.67 3.33
CA THR A 48 -31.29 -6.33 1.92
C THR A 48 -30.70 -4.97 1.61
N LEU A 49 -30.19 -4.82 0.39
CA LEU A 49 -29.56 -3.59 -0.10
C LEU A 49 -30.40 -2.93 -1.18
N THR A 50 -30.52 -1.62 -1.12
CA THR A 50 -30.99 -0.78 -2.22
C THR A 50 -29.90 0.20 -2.61
N ALA A 51 -29.41 0.09 -3.83
CA ALA A 51 -28.35 0.96 -4.37
C ALA A 51 -28.85 2.34 -4.80
N THR A 52 -27.93 3.18 -5.24
CA THR A 52 -28.20 4.46 -5.89
C THR A 52 -28.91 5.45 -4.96
N GLN A 53 -28.48 5.50 -3.71
CA GLN A 53 -28.92 6.48 -2.73
C GLN A 53 -27.98 7.68 -2.70
N THR A 54 -28.51 8.86 -2.34
CA THR A 54 -27.67 10.06 -2.22
C THR A 54 -26.62 9.90 -1.12
N ASP A 55 -25.35 10.02 -1.49
CA ASP A 55 -24.20 9.91 -0.60
C ASP A 55 -23.83 11.24 0.08
N PRO A 56 -22.82 11.28 0.98
CA PRO A 56 -22.41 12.50 1.69
C PRO A 56 -21.96 13.67 0.79
N SER A 57 -21.53 13.40 -0.46
CA SER A 57 -21.11 14.44 -1.42
C SER A 57 -22.19 14.79 -2.45
N ALA A 58 -23.44 14.38 -2.22
CA ALA A 58 -24.56 14.50 -3.13
C ALA A 58 -24.44 13.68 -4.44
N GLY A 59 -23.54 12.71 -4.48
CA GLY A 59 -23.49 11.66 -5.50
C GLY A 59 -24.50 10.54 -5.24
N THR A 60 -24.33 9.39 -5.89
CA THR A 60 -25.29 8.27 -5.85
C THR A 60 -24.67 6.94 -5.42
N GLU A 61 -23.59 6.98 -4.65
CA GLU A 61 -22.81 5.81 -4.26
C GLU A 61 -23.26 5.18 -2.95
N ALA A 62 -24.23 5.78 -2.25
CA ALA A 62 -24.76 5.22 -1.02
C ALA A 62 -25.75 4.07 -1.25
N PHE A 63 -25.90 3.24 -0.24
CA PHE A 63 -26.84 2.13 -0.18
C PHE A 63 -27.79 2.28 1.01
N THR A 64 -29.06 1.90 0.83
CA THR A 64 -29.93 1.60 1.97
C THR A 64 -29.63 0.16 2.42
N LEU A 65 -29.35 -0.01 3.70
CA LEU A 65 -29.32 -1.28 4.40
C LEU A 65 -30.63 -1.44 5.15
N THR A 66 -31.42 -2.45 4.80
CA THR A 66 -32.70 -2.77 5.50
C THR A 66 -32.52 -4.08 6.24
N ALA A 67 -32.70 -4.05 7.55
CA ALA A 67 -32.66 -5.24 8.40
C ALA A 67 -33.94 -6.07 8.21
N THR A 68 -33.81 -7.31 7.76
CA THR A 68 -34.92 -8.26 7.56
C THR A 68 -35.19 -9.13 8.80
N ALA A 69 -34.26 -9.15 9.75
CA ALA A 69 -34.38 -9.78 11.05
C ALA A 69 -33.52 -9.03 12.08
N GLY A 70 -33.71 -9.32 13.36
CA GLY A 70 -32.89 -8.75 14.43
C GLY A 70 -31.40 -9.16 14.28
N ASN A 71 -30.51 -8.30 14.77
CA ASN A 71 -29.06 -8.48 14.68
C ASN A 71 -28.53 -8.67 13.24
N ALA A 72 -29.09 -7.95 12.31
CA ALA A 72 -28.67 -7.95 10.92
C ALA A 72 -27.26 -7.35 10.76
N THR A 73 -26.41 -7.93 9.90
CA THR A 73 -25.02 -7.48 9.72
C THR A 73 -24.62 -7.38 8.26
N MET A 74 -23.76 -6.41 7.96
CA MET A 74 -23.01 -6.31 6.72
C MET A 74 -21.53 -6.21 7.09
N LEU A 75 -20.75 -7.25 6.82
CA LEU A 75 -19.37 -7.41 7.26
C LEU A 75 -18.45 -7.71 6.10
N GLN A 76 -17.21 -7.26 6.19
CA GLN A 76 -16.11 -7.69 5.33
C GLN A 76 -15.00 -8.31 6.17
N SER A 77 -14.47 -9.45 5.73
CA SER A 77 -13.27 -10.07 6.30
C SER A 77 -12.04 -9.61 5.55
N ILE A 78 -11.09 -9.01 6.26
CA ILE A 78 -9.90 -8.38 5.70
C ILE A 78 -8.67 -9.02 6.37
N ALA A 79 -7.85 -9.72 5.60
CA ALA A 79 -6.61 -10.29 6.10
C ALA A 79 -5.55 -9.19 6.23
N LEU A 80 -4.93 -9.04 7.38
CA LEU A 80 -3.99 -7.98 7.73
C LEU A 80 -2.65 -8.58 8.16
N THR A 81 -1.59 -7.79 8.05
CA THR A 81 -0.26 -8.19 8.52
C THR A 81 0.13 -7.36 9.75
N GLY A 82 0.76 -8.02 10.72
CA GLY A 82 1.21 -7.38 11.95
C GLY A 82 0.07 -6.96 12.89
N ALA A 83 0.40 -6.78 14.17
CA ALA A 83 -0.50 -6.24 15.18
C ALA A 83 -0.33 -4.72 15.22
N LEU A 84 -1.29 -3.99 14.69
CA LEU A 84 -1.30 -2.53 14.64
C LEU A 84 -2.65 -1.99 15.14
N ASN A 85 -2.65 -0.73 15.56
CA ASN A 85 -3.91 -0.01 15.74
C ASN A 85 -4.54 0.18 14.35
N ARG A 86 -5.81 -0.22 14.24
CA ARG A 86 -6.58 -0.11 13.00
C ARG A 86 -7.90 0.57 13.27
N THR A 87 -8.25 1.49 12.38
CA THR A 87 -9.50 2.22 12.48
C THR A 87 -10.42 1.81 11.35
N PHE A 88 -11.58 1.30 11.72
CA PHE A 88 -12.70 1.14 10.79
C PHE A 88 -13.59 2.36 10.88
N SER A 89 -13.98 2.92 9.73
CA SER A 89 -14.92 4.03 9.65
C SER A 89 -15.88 3.85 8.49
N ILE A 90 -17.08 4.43 8.65
CA ILE A 90 -18.13 4.40 7.64
C ILE A 90 -19.05 5.61 7.82
N TYR A 91 -19.59 6.15 6.73
CA TYR A 91 -20.64 7.15 6.79
C TYR A 91 -22.00 6.50 6.91
N LEU A 92 -22.79 6.91 7.90
CA LEU A 92 -24.13 6.42 8.14
C LEU A 92 -25.11 7.59 8.31
N LYS A 93 -26.36 7.35 7.88
CA LYS A 93 -27.49 8.24 8.09
C LYS A 93 -28.74 7.40 8.29
N ARG A 94 -29.46 7.60 9.42
CA ARG A 94 -30.69 6.86 9.66
C ARG A 94 -31.74 7.21 8.62
N LYS A 95 -32.41 6.19 8.12
CA LYS A 95 -33.57 6.34 7.23
C LYS A 95 -34.85 6.14 7.98
N THR A 96 -35.00 4.99 8.65
CA THR A 96 -36.22 4.66 9.47
C THR A 96 -35.82 3.85 10.70
N GLY A 97 -36.75 3.78 11.65
CA GLY A 97 -36.61 3.00 12.88
C GLY A 97 -35.88 3.73 14.00
N THR A 98 -35.82 3.10 15.16
CA THR A 98 -35.27 3.67 16.41
C THR A 98 -34.33 2.70 17.14
N GLY A 99 -34.14 1.50 16.63
CA GLY A 99 -33.26 0.51 17.24
C GLY A 99 -31.78 0.86 17.11
N ASP A 100 -30.93 0.17 17.83
CA ASP A 100 -29.49 0.42 17.83
C ASP A 100 -28.85 0.09 16.48
N ILE A 101 -28.05 1.02 16.01
CA ILE A 101 -27.12 0.82 14.90
C ILE A 101 -25.72 0.86 15.49
N SER A 102 -24.86 -0.03 15.02
CA SER A 102 -23.51 -0.15 15.52
C SER A 102 -22.53 -0.39 14.37
N ILE A 103 -21.32 0.11 14.52
CA ILE A 103 -20.17 -0.40 13.78
C ILE A 103 -19.55 -1.54 14.58
N THR A 104 -18.99 -2.53 13.91
CA THR A 104 -18.40 -3.69 14.56
C THR A 104 -17.05 -4.02 13.94
N VAL A 105 -16.08 -4.35 14.78
CA VAL A 105 -14.75 -4.82 14.39
C VAL A 105 -14.42 -6.03 15.24
N ASP A 106 -14.09 -7.17 14.60
CA ASP A 106 -13.81 -8.47 15.27
C ASP A 106 -14.83 -8.88 16.33
N GLY A 107 -16.11 -8.62 16.03
CA GLY A 107 -17.20 -8.96 16.94
C GLY A 107 -17.40 -7.98 18.10
N VAL A 108 -16.48 -7.03 18.30
CA VAL A 108 -16.68 -5.92 19.24
C VAL A 108 -17.57 -4.88 18.58
N THR A 109 -18.68 -4.54 19.26
CA THR A 109 -19.73 -3.69 18.74
C THR A 109 -19.67 -2.32 19.39
N TYR A 110 -19.69 -1.27 18.60
CA TYR A 110 -19.68 0.12 19.03
C TYR A 110 -20.97 0.78 18.55
N SER A 111 -21.86 1.16 19.49
CA SER A 111 -23.10 1.86 19.18
C SER A 111 -22.81 3.22 18.58
N VAL A 112 -23.58 3.60 17.57
CA VAL A 112 -23.44 4.89 16.90
C VAL A 112 -24.77 5.65 16.92
N GLU A 113 -24.69 6.93 17.23
CA GLU A 113 -25.84 7.83 17.20
C GLU A 113 -26.12 8.30 15.77
N THR A 114 -26.93 7.56 15.05
CA THR A 114 -27.36 7.97 13.71
C THR A 114 -28.59 8.86 13.77
N THR A 115 -28.57 9.95 13.02
CA THR A 115 -29.69 10.88 12.90
C THR A 115 -30.39 10.77 11.55
N THR A 116 -31.70 11.00 11.52
CA THR A 116 -32.43 11.19 10.27
C THR A 116 -32.06 12.54 9.65
N GLY A 117 -31.86 12.55 8.35
CA GLY A 117 -31.58 13.79 7.57
C GLY A 117 -30.13 14.23 7.50
N ALA A 118 -29.21 13.74 8.34
CA ALA A 118 -27.80 14.13 8.32
C ALA A 118 -26.86 12.92 8.18
N TRP A 119 -25.85 13.03 7.34
CA TRP A 119 -24.75 12.10 7.28
C TRP A 119 -23.76 12.37 8.40
N ALA A 120 -23.26 11.32 9.05
CA ALA A 120 -22.13 11.39 9.96
C ALA A 120 -21.15 10.25 9.66
N ARG A 121 -19.86 10.51 9.81
CA ARG A 121 -18.82 9.49 9.79
C ARG A 121 -18.64 8.97 11.21
N PHE A 122 -18.71 7.68 11.36
CA PHE A 122 -18.44 6.98 12.61
C PHE A 122 -17.20 6.13 12.45
N ASP A 123 -16.37 6.11 13.48
CA ASP A 123 -15.13 5.34 13.47
C ASP A 123 -14.89 4.66 14.82
N THR A 124 -14.09 3.61 14.79
CA THR A 124 -13.58 2.93 15.98
C THR A 124 -12.21 2.35 15.71
N THR A 125 -11.32 2.45 16.69
CA THR A 125 -9.95 1.96 16.62
C THR A 125 -9.76 0.76 17.52
N LEU A 126 -9.13 -0.28 17.00
CA LEU A 126 -8.82 -1.53 17.69
C LEU A 126 -7.41 -1.99 17.32
N THR A 127 -6.66 -2.53 18.28
CA THR A 127 -5.42 -3.26 17.95
C THR A 127 -5.79 -4.62 17.38
N ALA A 128 -5.47 -4.87 16.13
CA ALA A 128 -5.88 -6.06 15.41
C ALA A 128 -4.74 -6.65 14.56
N SER A 129 -4.76 -7.96 14.39
CA SER A 129 -3.82 -8.72 13.54
C SER A 129 -4.51 -9.90 12.88
N GLY A 130 -3.92 -10.41 11.81
CA GLY A 130 -4.51 -11.54 11.09
C GLY A 130 -5.75 -11.14 10.30
N THR A 131 -6.80 -11.96 10.30
CA THR A 131 -8.05 -11.65 9.61
C THR A 131 -8.97 -10.87 10.53
N VAL A 132 -9.31 -9.65 10.16
CA VAL A 132 -10.24 -8.74 10.87
C VAL A 132 -11.57 -8.71 10.14
N THR A 133 -12.68 -8.80 10.88
CA THR A 133 -14.02 -8.57 10.34
C THR A 133 -14.50 -7.18 10.75
N ALA A 134 -14.92 -6.37 9.77
CA ALA A 134 -15.42 -5.03 10.05
C ALA A 134 -16.69 -4.72 9.25
N GLY A 135 -17.58 -3.90 9.83
CA GLY A 135 -18.80 -3.50 9.15
C GLY A 135 -19.87 -2.90 10.06
N VAL A 136 -21.12 -3.09 9.68
CA VAL A 136 -22.31 -2.51 10.33
C VAL A 136 -23.20 -3.62 10.89
N LYS A 137 -23.80 -3.35 12.05
CA LYS A 137 -24.84 -4.16 12.67
C LYS A 137 -26.08 -3.30 12.93
N ILE A 138 -27.26 -3.84 12.61
CA ILE A 138 -28.57 -3.25 12.87
C ILE A 138 -29.32 -4.19 13.81
N ALA A 139 -29.65 -3.72 15.00
CA ALA A 139 -30.20 -4.57 16.05
C ALA A 139 -31.66 -5.00 15.80
N THR A 140 -32.48 -4.11 15.22
CA THR A 140 -33.91 -4.27 15.11
C THR A 140 -34.34 -4.57 13.68
N SER A 141 -35.22 -5.57 13.52
CA SER A 141 -35.82 -5.89 12.23
C SER A 141 -36.70 -4.74 11.72
N GLY A 142 -36.60 -4.42 10.44
CA GLY A 142 -37.34 -3.33 9.82
C GLY A 142 -36.63 -1.96 9.87
N ASP A 143 -35.59 -1.82 10.69
CA ASP A 143 -34.80 -0.60 10.70
C ASP A 143 -34.00 -0.45 9.41
N GLU A 144 -33.86 0.80 8.95
CA GLU A 144 -33.11 1.14 7.74
C GLU A 144 -32.08 2.23 8.02
N VAL A 145 -30.89 2.06 7.44
CA VAL A 145 -29.81 3.04 7.47
C VAL A 145 -29.21 3.22 6.09
N TYR A 146 -28.94 4.45 5.71
CA TYR A 146 -28.07 4.73 4.57
C TYR A 146 -26.62 4.54 4.99
N ALA A 147 -25.85 3.88 4.15
CA ALA A 147 -24.42 3.64 4.35
C ALA A 147 -23.62 4.03 3.12
N ALA A 148 -22.47 4.62 3.33
CA ALA A 148 -21.52 4.99 2.28
C ALA A 148 -20.08 4.93 2.79
N TRP A 149 -19.13 4.70 1.90
CA TRP A 149 -17.71 5.00 2.08
C TRP A 149 -17.07 4.34 3.31
N ALA A 150 -17.05 3.01 3.30
CA ALA A 150 -16.35 2.25 4.34
C ALA A 150 -14.83 2.36 4.17
N GLN A 151 -14.11 2.49 5.27
CA GLN A 151 -12.65 2.52 5.30
C GLN A 151 -12.11 1.71 6.47
N LEU A 152 -11.10 0.87 6.21
CA LEU A 152 -10.24 0.28 7.23
C LEU A 152 -8.82 0.72 6.94
N GLU A 153 -8.15 1.29 7.93
CA GLU A 153 -6.83 1.88 7.78
C GLU A 153 -5.94 1.64 9.00
N ASP A 154 -4.64 1.77 8.82
CA ASP A 154 -3.67 1.69 9.91
C ASP A 154 -3.60 3.04 10.63
N GLY A 155 -3.59 3.03 11.95
CA GLY A 155 -3.57 4.23 12.77
C GLY A 155 -4.94 4.88 12.97
N LEU A 156 -4.97 6.19 13.07
CA LEU A 156 -6.19 7.00 13.27
C LEU A 156 -6.93 7.23 11.96
N ALA A 157 -8.23 7.51 12.06
CA ALA A 157 -9.06 7.83 10.90
C ALA A 157 -8.52 9.03 10.11
N THR A 158 -8.27 8.83 8.82
CA THR A 158 -7.87 9.87 7.88
C THR A 158 -9.03 10.27 6.96
N THR A 159 -8.79 11.17 6.00
CA THR A 159 -9.77 11.46 4.96
C THR A 159 -10.12 10.19 4.18
N TYR A 160 -11.39 10.02 3.84
CA TYR A 160 -11.86 8.85 3.11
C TYR A 160 -11.10 8.67 1.79
N ALA A 161 -10.59 7.47 1.56
CA ALA A 161 -9.97 7.04 0.32
C ALA A 161 -10.74 5.87 -0.29
N THR A 162 -11.09 5.97 -1.56
CA THR A 162 -11.80 4.90 -2.27
C THR A 162 -10.89 3.69 -2.48
N ASN A 163 -11.43 2.50 -2.26
CA ASN A 163 -10.82 1.25 -2.69
C ASN A 163 -11.82 0.42 -3.49
N THR A 164 -11.52 0.16 -4.74
CA THR A 164 -12.42 -0.56 -5.65
C THR A 164 -12.25 -2.07 -5.60
N ALA A 165 -11.01 -2.59 -5.68
CA ALA A 165 -10.80 -4.04 -5.78
C ALA A 165 -9.46 -4.54 -5.21
N ASN A 166 -8.49 -3.66 -5.04
CA ASN A 166 -7.11 -4.06 -4.76
C ASN A 166 -6.61 -3.45 -3.44
N ARG A 167 -5.96 -4.28 -2.64
CA ARG A 167 -5.28 -3.82 -1.41
C ARG A 167 -3.97 -3.10 -1.70
N TYR A 168 -3.43 -3.29 -2.89
CA TYR A 168 -2.17 -2.72 -3.33
C TYR A 168 -2.36 -1.98 -4.64
N THR A 169 -1.71 -0.85 -4.76
CA THR A 169 -1.61 -0.11 -6.01
C THR A 169 -0.21 -0.31 -6.59
N VAL A 170 -0.14 -0.76 -7.84
CA VAL A 170 1.12 -0.83 -8.61
C VAL A 170 1.17 0.39 -9.50
N THR A 171 2.19 1.22 -9.32
CA THR A 171 2.38 2.46 -10.06
C THR A 171 3.69 2.39 -10.83
N GLN A 172 3.66 2.73 -12.12
CA GLN A 172 4.87 2.89 -12.90
C GLN A 172 5.60 4.16 -12.45
N ILE A 173 6.91 4.08 -12.31
CA ILE A 173 7.76 5.24 -12.09
C ILE A 173 7.79 6.05 -13.38
N THR A 174 7.31 7.28 -13.31
CA THR A 174 7.27 8.22 -14.43
C THR A 174 8.30 9.34 -14.29
N ASP A 175 9.12 9.29 -13.24
CA ASP A 175 10.22 10.22 -13.03
C ASP A 175 11.19 10.12 -14.23
N ALA A 176 11.48 11.27 -14.87
CA ALA A 176 12.34 11.32 -16.05
C ALA A 176 13.79 10.93 -15.75
N ASP A 177 14.19 11.01 -14.48
CA ASP A 177 15.53 10.70 -14.00
C ASP A 177 15.68 9.20 -13.65
N TYR A 178 14.60 8.41 -13.72
CA TYR A 178 14.72 6.96 -13.59
C TYR A 178 15.57 6.38 -14.73
N PRO A 179 16.65 5.63 -14.41
CA PRO A 179 17.61 5.21 -15.44
C PRO A 179 17.00 4.24 -16.44
N SER A 180 17.30 4.46 -17.71
CA SER A 180 16.96 3.53 -18.79
C SER A 180 18.00 2.40 -18.90
N ASN A 181 17.63 1.31 -19.55
CA ASN A 181 18.51 0.15 -19.79
C ASN A 181 19.15 -0.41 -18.51
N THR A 182 18.35 -0.60 -17.48
CA THR A 182 18.83 -1.19 -16.23
C THR A 182 19.23 -2.65 -16.41
N THR A 183 20.25 -3.07 -15.68
CA THR A 183 20.71 -4.46 -15.62
C THR A 183 19.73 -5.32 -14.81
N ARG A 184 20.04 -6.60 -14.59
CA ARG A 184 19.32 -7.44 -13.64
C ARG A 184 19.68 -7.08 -12.21
N GLY A 185 18.79 -7.46 -11.28
CA GLY A 185 18.96 -7.17 -9.87
C GLY A 185 18.60 -5.74 -9.49
N CYS A 186 18.27 -5.56 -8.25
CA CYS A 186 18.03 -4.31 -7.56
C CYS A 186 18.32 -4.50 -6.08
N ALA A 187 18.51 -3.42 -5.34
CA ALA A 187 18.84 -3.50 -3.92
C ALA A 187 18.09 -2.43 -3.13
N PHE A 188 17.91 -2.68 -1.84
CA PHE A 188 17.45 -1.70 -0.86
C PHE A 188 18.47 -1.60 0.26
N LEU A 189 19.02 -0.42 0.48
CA LEU A 189 20.04 -0.13 1.49
C LEU A 189 19.76 1.25 2.07
N ASP A 190 19.75 1.34 3.39
CA ASP A 190 19.64 2.57 4.17
C ASP A 190 18.52 3.52 3.68
N GLY A 191 17.32 2.93 3.46
CA GLY A 191 16.12 3.66 3.06
C GLY A 191 16.03 4.02 1.57
N ARG A 192 16.93 3.54 0.71
CA ARG A 192 16.92 3.84 -0.73
C ARG A 192 16.90 2.59 -1.59
N PHE A 193 16.23 2.67 -2.72
CA PHE A 193 16.27 1.66 -3.77
C PHE A 193 17.41 1.96 -4.74
N PHE A 194 18.10 0.91 -5.17
CA PHE A 194 19.23 1.00 -6.08
C PHE A 194 19.01 0.14 -7.31
N VAL A 195 19.37 0.68 -8.46
CA VAL A 195 19.44 -0.03 -9.74
C VAL A 195 20.72 0.31 -10.45
N MET A 196 21.24 -0.59 -11.28
CA MET A 196 22.41 -0.35 -12.11
C MET A 196 21.99 -0.36 -13.57
N ASN A 197 22.53 0.52 -14.39
CA ASN A 197 22.35 0.47 -15.84
C ASN A 197 23.46 -0.36 -16.52
N VAL A 198 23.32 -0.59 -17.82
CA VAL A 198 24.31 -1.38 -18.58
C VAL A 198 25.68 -0.70 -18.72
N ALA A 199 25.77 0.61 -18.48
CA ALA A 199 27.03 1.34 -18.44
C ALA A 199 27.80 1.13 -17.12
N GLY A 200 27.21 0.44 -16.14
CA GLY A 200 27.80 0.23 -14.82
C GLY A 200 27.57 1.40 -13.85
N GLU A 201 26.61 2.28 -14.13
CA GLU A 201 26.22 3.37 -13.24
C GLU A 201 25.12 2.89 -12.29
N ILE A 202 25.32 3.08 -10.98
CA ILE A 202 24.41 2.71 -9.92
C ILE A 202 23.63 3.96 -9.50
N TYR A 203 22.34 3.97 -9.77
CA TYR A 203 21.41 5.04 -9.42
C TYR A 203 20.68 4.71 -8.12
N GLN A 204 20.26 5.75 -7.40
CA GLN A 204 19.51 5.65 -6.16
C GLN A 204 18.19 6.40 -6.23
N SER A 205 17.19 5.91 -5.49
CA SER A 205 15.94 6.65 -5.25
C SER A 205 16.12 7.72 -4.17
N ALA A 206 15.16 8.62 -4.03
CA ALA A 206 15.02 9.43 -2.83
C ALA A 206 14.80 8.54 -1.59
N LEU A 207 15.08 9.09 -0.41
CA LEU A 207 14.93 8.36 0.86
C LEU A 207 13.47 7.93 1.05
N GLU A 208 13.24 6.66 1.34
CA GLU A 208 11.93 6.02 1.55
C GLU A 208 10.91 6.29 0.42
N ASN A 209 11.39 6.57 -0.80
CA ASN A 209 10.52 6.92 -1.92
C ASN A 209 11.01 6.32 -3.25
N ALA A 210 10.43 5.19 -3.64
CA ALA A 210 10.73 4.52 -4.90
C ALA A 210 10.27 5.29 -6.15
N ALA A 211 9.40 6.29 -5.99
CA ALA A 211 8.85 7.05 -7.13
C ALA A 211 9.75 8.19 -7.60
N SER A 212 10.72 8.64 -6.77
CA SER A 212 11.54 9.83 -7.05
C SER A 212 13.00 9.46 -7.20
N TRP A 213 13.61 9.92 -8.27
CA TRP A 213 15.00 9.68 -8.68
C TRP A 213 15.64 11.01 -9.06
N ALA A 214 16.96 11.07 -9.04
CA ALA A 214 17.68 12.27 -9.46
C ALA A 214 18.82 11.89 -10.44
N ALA A 215 18.86 12.55 -11.59
CA ALA A 215 19.79 12.25 -12.68
C ALA A 215 21.26 12.27 -12.27
N LEU A 216 21.61 13.08 -11.27
CA LEU A 216 22.99 13.25 -10.83
C LEU A 216 23.33 12.45 -9.55
N GLU A 217 22.38 11.71 -8.99
CA GLU A 217 22.59 10.86 -7.81
C GLU A 217 22.96 9.44 -8.23
N PHE A 218 24.10 9.29 -8.90
CA PHE A 218 24.66 7.98 -9.27
C PHE A 218 26.15 7.89 -9.01
N ILE A 219 26.66 6.67 -8.96
CA ILE A 219 28.09 6.36 -8.95
C ILE A 219 28.41 5.37 -10.06
N GLY A 220 29.47 5.62 -10.82
CA GLY A 220 29.98 4.68 -11.83
C GLY A 220 30.93 3.66 -11.23
N THR A 221 30.88 2.44 -11.73
CA THR A 221 31.93 1.44 -11.53
C THR A 221 33.21 1.85 -12.28
N GLN A 222 34.38 1.66 -11.69
CA GLN A 222 35.60 2.34 -12.12
C GLN A 222 36.75 1.42 -12.57
N ILE A 223 36.69 0.12 -12.21
CA ILE A 223 37.86 -0.76 -12.37
C ILE A 223 38.09 -1.21 -13.81
N GLU A 224 37.01 -1.61 -14.49
CA GLU A 224 37.09 -2.03 -15.87
C GLU A 224 35.97 -1.36 -16.69
N PRO A 225 36.23 -0.98 -17.97
CA PRO A 225 35.22 -0.37 -18.82
C PRO A 225 34.30 -1.42 -19.46
N ASP A 226 33.81 -2.37 -18.66
CA ASP A 226 32.94 -3.45 -19.07
C ASP A 226 31.47 -3.20 -18.68
N GLN A 227 30.57 -3.95 -19.30
CA GLN A 227 29.14 -3.74 -19.12
C GLN A 227 28.64 -4.27 -17.75
N GLY A 228 27.74 -3.52 -17.13
CA GLY A 228 27.00 -3.98 -15.98
C GLY A 228 26.11 -5.17 -16.32
N VAL A 229 26.01 -6.15 -15.40
CA VAL A 229 25.25 -7.39 -15.58
C VAL A 229 24.20 -7.56 -14.47
N TYR A 230 24.59 -7.34 -13.22
CA TYR A 230 23.71 -7.59 -12.07
C TYR A 230 24.09 -6.70 -10.88
N LEU A 231 23.08 -6.23 -10.14
CA LEU A 231 23.27 -5.53 -8.88
C LEU A 231 22.66 -6.35 -7.75
N ALA A 232 23.42 -6.59 -6.68
CA ALA A 232 22.96 -7.29 -5.49
C ALA A 232 23.34 -6.57 -4.21
N LYS A 233 22.57 -6.83 -3.14
CA LYS A 233 22.95 -6.45 -1.78
C LYS A 233 23.60 -7.65 -1.06
N HIS A 234 24.70 -7.39 -0.39
CA HIS A 234 25.34 -8.32 0.52
C HIS A 234 25.63 -7.62 1.86
N ASN A 235 24.89 -7.97 2.91
CA ASN A 235 24.92 -7.25 4.19
C ASN A 235 24.66 -5.75 3.98
N ASN A 236 25.64 -4.89 4.36
CA ASN A 236 25.59 -3.44 4.21
C ASN A 236 26.36 -2.95 2.98
N TYR A 237 26.58 -3.80 1.99
CA TYR A 237 27.27 -3.49 0.77
C TYR A 237 26.38 -3.77 -0.44
N LEU A 238 26.62 -3.02 -1.50
CA LEU A 238 26.13 -3.34 -2.84
C LEU A 238 27.25 -3.99 -3.64
N ALA A 239 26.97 -5.10 -4.28
CA ALA A 239 27.86 -5.76 -5.21
C ALA A 239 27.40 -5.47 -6.64
N ALA A 240 28.21 -4.77 -7.41
CA ALA A 240 28.03 -4.50 -8.83
C ALA A 240 28.79 -5.55 -9.65
N PHE A 241 28.06 -6.50 -10.21
CA PHE A 241 28.62 -7.50 -11.10
C PHE A 241 28.62 -6.96 -12.52
N LYS A 242 29.79 -6.93 -13.12
CA LYS A 242 30.00 -6.56 -14.52
C LYS A 242 30.44 -7.78 -15.32
N GLN A 243 30.65 -7.62 -16.61
CA GLN A 243 31.00 -8.75 -17.48
C GLN A 243 32.31 -9.41 -17.06
N TYR A 244 33.33 -8.62 -16.68
CA TYR A 244 34.65 -9.09 -16.35
C TYR A 244 35.15 -8.61 -14.97
N SER A 245 34.34 -7.85 -14.23
CA SER A 245 34.74 -7.32 -12.93
C SER A 245 33.57 -7.32 -11.93
N THR A 246 33.92 -7.24 -10.66
CA THR A 246 32.95 -7.07 -9.56
C THR A 246 33.48 -6.02 -8.60
N GLU A 247 32.67 -5.01 -8.32
CA GLU A 247 33.00 -3.92 -7.40
C GLU A 247 31.98 -3.88 -6.24
N PHE A 248 32.48 -3.48 -5.07
CA PHE A 248 31.62 -3.33 -3.87
C PHE A 248 31.52 -1.87 -3.46
N PHE A 249 30.34 -1.48 -3.04
CA PHE A 249 30.01 -0.13 -2.59
C PHE A 249 29.33 -0.18 -1.21
N TYR A 250 29.52 0.86 -0.41
CA TYR A 250 28.85 1.05 0.88
C TYR A 250 28.25 2.44 0.94
N ASP A 251 27.26 2.61 1.81
CA ASP A 251 26.71 3.94 2.12
C ASP A 251 27.73 4.73 2.94
N ALA A 252 28.29 5.77 2.32
CA ALA A 252 29.25 6.70 2.94
C ALA A 252 28.57 7.97 3.44
N ALA A 253 27.23 8.08 3.32
CA ALA A 253 26.46 9.26 3.67
C ALA A 253 26.97 10.55 2.98
N ASN A 254 27.42 10.45 1.74
CA ASN A 254 27.89 11.63 1.01
C ASN A 254 26.77 12.67 0.89
N ALA A 255 27.11 13.93 1.14
CA ALA A 255 26.15 15.04 1.16
C ALA A 255 25.65 15.46 -0.23
N THR A 256 26.37 15.09 -1.30
CA THR A 256 26.05 15.44 -2.69
C THR A 256 26.38 14.28 -3.63
N GLY A 257 25.58 14.12 -4.69
CA GLY A 257 25.71 13.02 -5.63
C GLY A 257 25.21 11.70 -5.02
N SER A 258 25.85 10.59 -5.38
CA SER A 258 25.50 9.30 -4.77
C SER A 258 25.96 9.23 -3.31
N ILE A 259 25.09 8.65 -2.44
CA ILE A 259 25.48 8.35 -1.05
C ILE A 259 26.54 7.27 -0.97
N LEU A 260 26.74 6.51 -2.04
CA LEU A 260 27.67 5.38 -2.10
C LEU A 260 29.13 5.81 -2.29
N SER A 261 30.03 5.02 -1.75
CA SER A 261 31.47 5.05 -2.04
C SER A 261 32.00 3.64 -2.29
N PRO A 262 33.02 3.48 -3.16
CA PRO A 262 33.58 2.17 -3.41
C PRO A 262 34.35 1.65 -2.18
N VAL A 263 34.24 0.35 -1.93
CA VAL A 263 35.05 -0.32 -0.90
C VAL A 263 36.47 -0.47 -1.45
N GLN A 264 37.44 0.15 -0.75
CA GLN A 264 38.85 0.11 -1.19
C GLN A 264 39.40 -1.31 -1.15
N ASN A 265 40.11 -1.70 -2.19
CA ASN A 265 40.75 -3.01 -2.35
C ASN A 265 39.77 -4.22 -2.31
N ALA A 266 38.49 -4.02 -2.58
CA ALA A 266 37.48 -5.07 -2.62
C ALA A 266 36.87 -5.24 -4.02
N ALA A 267 37.67 -5.08 -5.04
CA ALA A 267 37.23 -5.32 -6.39
C ALA A 267 38.02 -6.48 -7.02
N PHE A 268 37.33 -7.22 -7.87
CA PHE A 268 37.87 -8.40 -8.53
C PHE A 268 37.70 -8.29 -10.02
N SER A 269 38.78 -8.59 -10.77
CA SER A 269 38.66 -8.87 -12.21
C SER A 269 38.25 -10.35 -12.37
N ASN A 270 37.24 -10.61 -13.18
CA ASN A 270 36.80 -11.96 -13.52
C ASN A 270 37.57 -12.52 -14.75
N ALA A 271 38.57 -11.80 -15.24
CA ALA A 271 39.32 -12.18 -16.44
C ALA A 271 40.31 -13.33 -16.22
N ASP A 272 40.49 -13.75 -14.97
CA ASP A 272 41.48 -14.76 -14.60
C ASP A 272 40.86 -16.14 -14.25
N TRP A 273 39.61 -16.43 -14.75
CA TRP A 273 38.93 -17.73 -14.57
C TRP A 273 38.71 -18.45 -15.90
#